data_c978703c6d0638986ec0c190a024da74
#
_entry.id   c978703c6d0638986ec0c190a024da74
#
_cell.length_a   1.000
_cell.length_b   1.000
_cell.length_c   1.000
_cell.angle_alpha   90.00
_cell.angle_beta   90.00
_cell.angle_gamma   90.00
#
_symmetry.space_group_name_H-M   'P 1'
#
loop_
_entity.id
_entity.type
_entity.pdbx_description
1 polymer ?
#
loop_
_entity_poly.entity_id
_entity_poly.type
_entity_poly.pdbx_seq_one_letter_code
_entity_poly.pdbx_strand_id
1 'polypeptide(L)'
;TPDMTHASRRMKASEFADCQANGVTDVIEIQVGLDGIAFASAKGGITMSLTPKQVYEAIAASPYGGEQTNQTWSDVDPSLPDQPILVYGPPSTSGTRDALKELVLEVGCDTNAEMEALKDSDKDRHAQLCTEVRSDGAYVDQGEQDNLIVQKIEGNPNAVGIFGYSYLEENADKVQGLDMNGVAPTYENIANFDYPGARPLYVYAKKAHLDAIPGLREYLLQWTKMWAKDGELAKIGLVASPEDVMATNLKAATEYT
;
A
#
# COMPACT_ATOMS: atom_id res chain seq x y z
N THR A 1 4.79 -20.75 -18.07
CA THR A 1 4.09 -20.28 -16.84
C THR A 1 5.10 -20.17 -15.71
N PRO A 2 5.07 -19.11 -14.88
CA PRO A 2 6.03 -18.94 -13.81
C PRO A 2 5.90 -20.05 -12.75
N ASP A 3 7.02 -20.39 -12.10
CA ASP A 3 7.08 -21.40 -11.04
C ASP A 3 6.64 -20.81 -9.70
N MET A 4 6.86 -19.50 -9.54
CA MET A 4 6.48 -18.71 -8.40
C MET A 4 6.11 -17.28 -8.81
N THR A 5 5.42 -16.56 -7.92
CA THR A 5 5.10 -15.15 -8.08
C THR A 5 5.13 -14.43 -6.74
N HIS A 6 5.37 -13.12 -6.78
CA HIS A 6 5.22 -12.24 -5.64
C HIS A 6 3.90 -11.47 -5.76
N ALA A 7 3.26 -11.19 -4.65
CA ALA A 7 2.01 -10.45 -4.61
C ALA A 7 1.98 -9.49 -3.41
N SER A 8 1.39 -8.33 -3.61
CA SER A 8 1.21 -7.29 -2.59
C SER A 8 -0.11 -7.38 -1.84
N ARG A 9 -0.85 -8.45 -2.06
CA ARG A 9 -2.06 -8.85 -1.33
C ARG A 9 -2.22 -10.36 -1.38
N ARG A 10 -3.09 -10.88 -0.52
CA ARG A 10 -3.45 -12.29 -0.57
C ARG A 10 -4.23 -12.64 -1.84
N MET A 11 -3.95 -13.81 -2.41
CA MET A 11 -4.66 -14.38 -3.55
C MET A 11 -6.17 -14.50 -3.25
N LYS A 12 -7.01 -14.03 -4.17
CA LYS A 12 -8.47 -14.16 -4.04
C LYS A 12 -8.90 -15.61 -4.33
N ALA A 13 -10.01 -16.05 -3.74
CA ALA A 13 -10.56 -17.38 -3.99
C ALA A 13 -10.88 -17.60 -5.48
N SER A 14 -11.35 -16.58 -6.20
CA SER A 14 -11.59 -16.66 -7.66
C SER A 14 -10.30 -16.86 -8.45
N GLU A 15 -9.20 -16.18 -8.08
CA GLU A 15 -7.89 -16.35 -8.73
C GLU A 15 -7.34 -17.76 -8.50
N PHE A 16 -7.53 -18.31 -7.29
CA PHE A 16 -7.14 -19.69 -7.02
C PHE A 16 -8.01 -20.69 -7.82
N ALA A 17 -9.31 -20.44 -7.94
CA ALA A 17 -10.19 -21.25 -8.78
C ALA A 17 -9.75 -21.25 -10.25
N ASP A 18 -9.35 -20.10 -10.78
CA ASP A 18 -8.77 -19.98 -12.14
C ASP A 18 -7.45 -20.75 -12.26
N CYS A 19 -6.60 -20.73 -11.23
CA CYS A 19 -5.39 -21.56 -11.20
C CYS A 19 -5.75 -23.06 -11.28
N GLN A 20 -6.73 -23.52 -10.49
CA GLN A 20 -7.19 -24.90 -10.49
C GLN A 20 -7.76 -25.32 -11.85
N ALA A 21 -8.57 -24.47 -12.49
CA ALA A 21 -9.12 -24.71 -13.83
C ALA A 21 -8.01 -24.85 -14.90
N ASN A 22 -6.84 -24.24 -14.67
CA ASN A 22 -5.67 -24.34 -15.52
C ASN A 22 -4.63 -25.37 -15.06
N GLY A 23 -5.02 -26.30 -14.18
CA GLY A 23 -4.21 -27.43 -13.75
C GLY A 23 -3.22 -27.14 -12.61
N VAL A 24 -3.30 -25.98 -11.97
CA VAL A 24 -2.52 -25.62 -10.78
C VAL A 24 -3.39 -25.82 -9.53
N THR A 25 -3.35 -27.02 -8.96
CA THR A 25 -4.23 -27.43 -7.86
C THR A 25 -3.67 -27.15 -6.47
N ASP A 26 -2.34 -27.08 -6.35
CA ASP A 26 -1.63 -26.87 -5.09
C ASP A 26 -0.66 -25.69 -5.20
N VAL A 27 -0.86 -24.69 -4.35
CA VAL A 27 -0.03 -23.49 -4.25
C VAL A 27 0.43 -23.33 -2.81
N ILE A 28 1.72 -23.10 -2.62
CA ILE A 28 2.30 -22.71 -1.34
C ILE A 28 2.20 -21.21 -1.22
N GLU A 29 1.61 -20.74 -0.12
CA GLU A 29 1.50 -19.31 0.23
C GLU A 29 2.45 -19.02 1.39
N ILE A 30 3.30 -18.02 1.23
CA ILE A 30 4.21 -17.55 2.28
C ILE A 30 4.07 -16.03 2.38
N GLN A 31 3.60 -15.55 3.53
CA GLN A 31 3.66 -14.12 3.87
C GLN A 31 5.09 -13.81 4.32
N VAL A 32 5.78 -12.99 3.56
CA VAL A 32 7.20 -12.67 3.79
C VAL A 32 7.42 -11.47 4.69
N GLY A 33 6.42 -10.64 4.86
CA GLY A 33 6.44 -9.43 5.70
C GLY A 33 5.31 -8.49 5.33
N LEU A 34 5.41 -7.25 5.79
CA LEU A 34 4.45 -6.19 5.52
C LEU A 34 5.16 -5.01 4.86
N ASP A 35 4.39 -4.32 4.04
CA ASP A 35 4.73 -3.02 3.49
C ASP A 35 3.70 -1.99 4.00
N GLY A 36 4.09 -0.74 4.07
CA GLY A 36 3.20 0.36 4.42
C GLY A 36 3.41 1.54 3.49
N ILE A 37 2.32 2.21 3.11
CA ILE A 37 2.41 3.53 2.51
C ILE A 37 2.22 4.59 3.59
N ALA A 38 3.11 5.56 3.62
CA ALA A 38 3.05 6.66 4.56
C ALA A 38 2.60 7.95 3.87
N PHE A 39 1.76 8.70 4.59
CA PHE A 39 1.51 10.11 4.30
C PHE A 39 2.42 10.92 5.21
N ALA A 40 3.12 11.88 4.66
CA ALA A 40 4.12 12.65 5.41
C ALA A 40 4.14 14.12 5.00
N SER A 41 4.64 14.96 5.88
CA SER A 41 4.98 16.35 5.62
C SER A 41 6.43 16.66 6.03
N ALA A 42 6.93 17.84 5.70
CA ALA A 42 8.20 18.31 6.25
C ALA A 42 8.18 18.31 7.77
N LYS A 43 9.33 18.11 8.39
CA LYS A 43 9.49 18.25 9.85
C LYS A 43 9.11 19.67 10.27
N GLY A 44 8.13 19.80 11.15
CA GLY A 44 7.56 21.10 11.56
C GLY A 44 6.66 21.76 10.49
N GLY A 45 6.33 21.06 9.41
CA GLY A 45 5.35 21.47 8.41
C GLY A 45 3.91 21.19 8.83
N ILE A 46 3.01 21.11 7.83
CA ILE A 46 1.58 20.84 8.05
C ILE A 46 1.37 19.54 8.84
N THR A 47 0.49 19.59 9.82
CA THR A 47 0.08 18.40 10.59
C THR A 47 -1.44 18.24 10.52
N MET A 48 -1.89 17.00 10.31
CA MET A 48 -3.31 16.65 10.30
C MET A 48 -3.44 15.13 10.46
N SER A 49 -4.62 14.70 10.91
CA SER A 49 -5.03 13.31 10.83
C SER A 49 -6.02 13.16 9.69
N LEU A 50 -5.71 12.31 8.74
CA LEU A 50 -6.54 12.07 7.55
C LEU A 50 -7.35 10.79 7.72
N THR A 51 -8.47 10.71 7.01
CA THR A 51 -9.18 9.45 6.78
C THR A 51 -9.05 9.04 5.31
N PRO A 52 -9.19 7.76 4.95
CA PRO A 52 -9.22 7.34 3.56
C PRO A 52 -10.25 8.12 2.72
N LYS A 53 -11.42 8.43 3.31
CA LYS A 53 -12.45 9.25 2.67
C LYS A 53 -11.95 10.67 2.34
N GLN A 54 -11.33 11.35 3.31
CA GLN A 54 -10.80 12.71 3.10
C GLN A 54 -9.68 12.72 2.06
N VAL A 55 -8.80 11.71 2.06
CA VAL A 55 -7.77 11.57 1.02
C VAL A 55 -8.41 11.39 -0.34
N TYR A 56 -9.39 10.49 -0.47
CA TYR A 56 -10.10 10.28 -1.72
C TYR A 56 -10.77 11.58 -2.21
N GLU A 57 -11.54 12.26 -1.37
CA GLU A 57 -12.20 13.52 -1.71
C GLU A 57 -11.21 14.64 -2.09
N ALA A 58 -10.00 14.63 -1.51
CA ALA A 58 -8.95 15.61 -1.82
C ALA A 58 -8.30 15.37 -3.19
N ILE A 59 -8.01 14.11 -3.54
CA ILE A 59 -7.15 13.82 -4.70
C ILE A 59 -7.81 13.04 -5.84
N ALA A 60 -9.06 12.59 -5.70
CA ALA A 60 -9.79 11.95 -6.80
C ALA A 60 -10.00 12.93 -7.98
N ALA A 61 -9.92 12.41 -9.20
CA ALA A 61 -10.20 13.20 -10.41
C ALA A 61 -11.66 13.67 -10.48
N SER A 62 -12.59 12.80 -10.07
CA SER A 62 -14.04 13.05 -10.10
C SER A 62 -14.70 12.39 -8.88
N PRO A 63 -14.64 13.04 -7.69
CA PRO A 63 -15.19 12.47 -6.46
C PRO A 63 -16.65 12.05 -6.64
N TYR A 64 -16.92 10.76 -6.44
CA TYR A 64 -18.27 10.16 -6.60
C TYR A 64 -18.92 10.45 -7.96
N GLY A 65 -18.12 10.69 -9.00
CA GLY A 65 -18.59 11.07 -10.34
C GLY A 65 -18.95 12.55 -10.52
N GLY A 66 -18.73 13.36 -9.48
CA GLY A 66 -18.92 14.82 -9.53
C GLY A 66 -17.69 15.58 -10.00
N GLU A 67 -17.80 16.89 -10.12
CA GLU A 67 -16.68 17.79 -10.40
C GLU A 67 -15.78 17.90 -9.16
N GLN A 68 -14.45 17.92 -9.37
CA GLN A 68 -13.49 18.16 -8.30
C GLN A 68 -13.40 19.66 -8.00
N THR A 69 -14.01 20.09 -6.90
CA THR A 69 -14.07 21.51 -6.48
C THR A 69 -13.17 21.83 -5.27
N ASN A 70 -12.69 20.80 -4.55
CA ASN A 70 -11.87 21.01 -3.36
C ASN A 70 -10.49 21.57 -3.73
N GLN A 71 -10.16 22.76 -3.25
CA GLN A 71 -8.87 23.41 -3.47
C GLN A 71 -8.00 23.42 -2.21
N THR A 72 -8.62 23.44 -1.04
CA THR A 72 -7.97 23.40 0.27
C THR A 72 -8.37 22.15 1.05
N TRP A 73 -7.56 21.77 2.02
CA TRP A 73 -7.92 20.66 2.92
C TRP A 73 -9.20 20.98 3.71
N SER A 74 -9.43 22.26 4.07
CA SER A 74 -10.66 22.70 4.74
C SER A 74 -11.92 22.65 3.84
N ASP A 75 -11.77 22.63 2.51
CA ASP A 75 -12.90 22.37 1.61
C ASP A 75 -13.36 20.91 1.70
N VAL A 76 -12.45 19.99 1.98
CA VAL A 76 -12.77 18.56 2.17
C VAL A 76 -13.44 18.35 3.53
N ASP A 77 -12.85 18.93 4.58
CA ASP A 77 -13.38 18.87 5.94
C ASP A 77 -12.96 20.13 6.72
N PRO A 78 -13.92 20.90 7.28
CA PRO A 78 -13.63 22.11 8.03
C PRO A 78 -12.72 21.92 9.26
N SER A 79 -12.50 20.69 9.72
CA SER A 79 -11.56 20.37 10.82
C SER A 79 -10.10 20.29 10.35
N LEU A 80 -9.87 20.20 9.04
CA LEU A 80 -8.54 20.16 8.43
C LEU A 80 -7.99 21.59 8.22
N PRO A 81 -6.67 21.73 8.08
CA PRO A 81 -6.05 23.04 7.87
C PRO A 81 -6.57 23.79 6.62
N ASP A 82 -6.75 25.08 6.74
CA ASP A 82 -7.06 25.95 5.59
C ASP A 82 -5.78 26.23 4.79
N GLN A 83 -5.30 25.18 4.10
CA GLN A 83 -4.11 25.20 3.27
C GLN A 83 -4.43 24.54 1.92
N PRO A 84 -3.84 25.01 0.81
CA PRO A 84 -4.02 24.40 -0.49
C PRO A 84 -3.69 22.89 -0.48
N ILE A 85 -4.49 22.10 -1.17
CA ILE A 85 -4.17 20.69 -1.40
C ILE A 85 -2.98 20.64 -2.35
N LEU A 86 -1.85 20.14 -1.86
CA LEU A 86 -0.67 19.84 -2.67
C LEU A 86 -0.08 18.51 -2.20
N VAL A 87 -0.18 17.51 -3.05
CA VAL A 87 0.26 16.16 -2.77
C VAL A 87 1.30 15.74 -3.80
N TYR A 88 2.48 15.38 -3.34
CA TYR A 88 3.51 14.72 -4.15
C TYR A 88 3.41 13.21 -3.94
N GLY A 89 3.16 12.47 -4.99
CA GLY A 89 2.91 11.04 -4.87
C GLY A 89 3.55 10.21 -5.97
N PRO A 90 3.45 8.88 -5.83
CA PRO A 90 4.02 7.94 -6.81
C PRO A 90 3.25 7.98 -8.14
N PRO A 91 3.93 7.71 -9.26
CA PRO A 91 3.32 7.64 -10.59
C PRO A 91 2.42 6.40 -10.73
N SER A 92 1.62 6.39 -11.78
CA SER A 92 0.68 5.30 -12.07
C SER A 92 1.32 3.93 -12.29
N THR A 93 2.63 3.88 -12.56
CA THR A 93 3.43 2.66 -12.76
C THR A 93 3.99 2.07 -11.47
N SER A 94 3.90 2.80 -10.35
CA SER A 94 4.50 2.42 -9.07
C SER A 94 3.60 1.46 -8.27
N GLY A 95 4.22 0.46 -7.62
CA GLY A 95 3.54 -0.40 -6.64
C GLY A 95 2.99 0.36 -5.43
N THR A 96 3.63 1.47 -5.03
CA THR A 96 3.12 2.38 -3.98
C THR A 96 1.82 3.07 -4.45
N ARG A 97 1.70 3.39 -5.76
CA ARG A 97 0.45 3.91 -6.31
C ARG A 97 -0.66 2.87 -6.28
N ASP A 98 -0.36 1.60 -6.56
CA ASP A 98 -1.36 0.53 -6.46
C ASP A 98 -1.80 0.33 -5.00
N ALA A 99 -0.88 0.42 -4.04
CA ALA A 99 -1.23 0.42 -2.62
C ALA A 99 -2.12 1.62 -2.25
N LEU A 100 -1.82 2.83 -2.73
CA LEU A 100 -2.65 4.02 -2.52
C LEU A 100 -4.08 3.80 -3.04
N LYS A 101 -4.24 3.22 -4.23
CA LYS A 101 -5.55 2.90 -4.81
C LYS A 101 -6.32 1.92 -3.91
N GLU A 102 -5.71 0.77 -3.61
CA GLU A 102 -6.38 -0.33 -2.91
C GLU A 102 -6.68 -0.02 -1.43
N LEU A 103 -5.74 0.59 -0.72
CA LEU A 103 -5.82 0.76 0.73
C LEU A 103 -6.47 2.07 1.16
N VAL A 104 -6.47 3.07 0.29
CA VAL A 104 -6.91 4.41 0.66
C VAL A 104 -8.01 4.93 -0.27
N LEU A 105 -7.77 4.98 -1.58
CA LEU A 105 -8.72 5.62 -2.49
C LEU A 105 -10.00 4.81 -2.64
N GLU A 106 -9.91 3.50 -2.89
CA GLU A 106 -11.09 2.63 -2.98
C GLU A 106 -11.84 2.57 -1.64
N VAL A 107 -11.10 2.43 -0.52
CA VAL A 107 -11.70 2.43 0.82
C VAL A 107 -12.44 3.73 1.10
N GLY A 108 -11.87 4.87 0.72
CA GLY A 108 -12.52 6.18 0.87
C GLY A 108 -13.73 6.35 -0.03
N CYS A 109 -13.63 5.94 -1.29
CA CYS A 109 -14.69 5.96 -2.28
C CYS A 109 -15.91 5.13 -1.86
N ASP A 110 -15.66 3.92 -1.36
CA ASP A 110 -16.69 2.94 -0.94
C ASP A 110 -17.44 3.33 0.34
N THR A 111 -17.04 4.41 1.01
CA THR A 111 -17.91 5.02 2.04
C THR A 111 -19.20 5.57 1.46
N ASN A 112 -19.27 5.77 0.14
CA ASN A 112 -20.48 6.09 -0.59
C ASN A 112 -21.15 4.81 -1.13
N ALA A 113 -22.39 4.56 -0.74
CA ALA A 113 -23.10 3.32 -1.08
C ALA A 113 -23.32 3.11 -2.58
N GLU A 114 -23.41 4.19 -3.39
CA GLU A 114 -23.53 4.08 -4.85
C GLU A 114 -22.21 3.61 -5.47
N MET A 115 -21.07 4.10 -4.96
CA MET A 115 -19.76 3.68 -5.41
C MET A 115 -19.47 2.23 -5.01
N GLU A 116 -19.80 1.84 -3.78
CA GLU A 116 -19.66 0.47 -3.32
C GLU A 116 -20.48 -0.51 -4.21
N ALA A 117 -21.69 -0.15 -4.59
CA ALA A 117 -22.54 -0.96 -5.47
C ALA A 117 -21.97 -1.13 -6.89
N LEU A 118 -21.12 -0.21 -7.36
CA LEU A 118 -20.44 -0.34 -8.66
C LEU A 118 -19.40 -1.47 -8.68
N LYS A 119 -18.84 -1.89 -7.54
CA LYS A 119 -17.90 -3.01 -7.48
C LYS A 119 -18.42 -4.29 -8.13
N ASP A 120 -19.72 -4.53 -8.00
CA ASP A 120 -20.37 -5.71 -8.54
C ASP A 120 -21.07 -5.44 -9.88
N SER A 121 -21.62 -4.23 -10.07
CA SER A 121 -22.42 -3.89 -11.24
C SER A 121 -21.61 -3.36 -12.43
N ASP A 122 -20.54 -2.58 -12.18
CA ASP A 122 -19.67 -1.98 -13.21
C ASP A 122 -18.27 -1.72 -12.65
N LYS A 123 -17.43 -2.74 -12.68
CA LYS A 123 -16.06 -2.71 -12.13
C LYS A 123 -15.17 -1.66 -12.81
N ASP A 124 -15.32 -1.47 -14.11
CA ASP A 124 -14.51 -0.50 -14.86
C ASP A 124 -14.87 0.92 -14.44
N ARG A 125 -16.17 1.18 -14.28
CA ARG A 125 -16.65 2.48 -13.80
C ARG A 125 -16.25 2.72 -12.34
N HIS A 126 -16.34 1.71 -11.48
CA HIS A 126 -15.83 1.78 -10.09
C HIS A 126 -14.36 2.13 -10.08
N ALA A 127 -13.51 1.39 -10.79
CA ALA A 127 -12.08 1.64 -10.86
C ALA A 127 -11.79 3.07 -11.36
N GLN A 128 -12.48 3.52 -12.41
CA GLN A 128 -12.32 4.88 -12.93
C GLN A 128 -12.63 5.93 -11.86
N LEU A 129 -13.78 5.85 -11.21
CA LEU A 129 -14.23 6.87 -10.25
C LEU A 129 -13.42 6.82 -8.94
N CYS A 130 -13.06 5.61 -8.48
CA CYS A 130 -12.47 5.43 -7.16
C CYS A 130 -10.94 5.47 -7.15
N THR A 131 -10.26 5.34 -8.30
CA THR A 131 -8.79 5.24 -8.33
C THR A 131 -8.06 6.26 -9.19
N GLU A 132 -8.77 6.98 -10.08
CA GLU A 132 -8.16 8.04 -10.87
C GLU A 132 -7.92 9.29 -10.00
N VAL A 133 -6.70 9.82 -10.07
CA VAL A 133 -6.34 11.04 -9.35
C VAL A 133 -6.36 12.26 -10.26
N ARG A 134 -6.60 13.42 -9.65
CA ARG A 134 -6.64 14.73 -10.33
C ARG A 134 -5.31 15.09 -10.97
N SER A 135 -5.37 15.85 -12.06
CA SER A 135 -4.21 16.29 -12.84
C SER A 135 -4.09 17.82 -12.97
N ASP A 136 -4.79 18.55 -12.11
CA ASP A 136 -4.85 20.03 -12.10
C ASP A 136 -3.69 20.68 -11.30
N GLY A 137 -2.74 19.86 -10.83
CA GLY A 137 -1.57 20.32 -10.08
C GLY A 137 -1.67 20.16 -8.57
N ALA A 138 -2.84 19.79 -8.01
CA ALA A 138 -2.98 19.49 -6.60
C ALA A 138 -2.42 18.09 -6.24
N TYR A 139 -2.46 17.14 -7.17
CA TYR A 139 -1.67 15.90 -7.10
C TYR A 139 -0.58 15.94 -8.18
N VAL A 140 0.66 15.70 -7.79
CA VAL A 140 1.82 15.79 -8.69
C VAL A 140 2.63 14.49 -8.63
N ASP A 141 2.67 13.76 -9.73
CA ASP A 141 3.53 12.58 -9.89
C ASP A 141 5.02 12.98 -9.82
N GLN A 142 5.81 12.30 -8.99
CA GLN A 142 7.23 12.59 -8.79
C GLN A 142 8.18 11.50 -9.37
N GLY A 143 7.66 10.58 -10.18
CA GLY A 143 8.42 9.44 -10.70
C GLY A 143 8.59 8.32 -9.67
N GLU A 144 9.39 7.30 -10.04
CA GLU A 144 9.57 6.06 -9.27
C GLU A 144 10.51 6.21 -8.05
N GLN A 145 11.09 7.40 -7.84
CA GLN A 145 12.09 7.62 -6.79
C GLN A 145 11.47 8.37 -5.61
N ASP A 146 11.12 7.67 -4.55
CA ASP A 146 10.52 8.24 -3.34
C ASP A 146 11.40 9.34 -2.69
N ASN A 147 12.71 9.30 -2.86
CA ASN A 147 13.62 10.37 -2.43
C ASN A 147 13.29 11.73 -3.03
N LEU A 148 12.74 11.78 -4.25
CA LEU A 148 12.31 13.05 -4.87
C LEU A 148 11.09 13.62 -4.14
N ILE A 149 10.17 12.76 -3.68
CA ILE A 149 9.02 13.17 -2.88
C ILE A 149 9.48 13.78 -1.56
N VAL A 150 10.42 13.12 -0.86
CA VAL A 150 11.00 13.62 0.39
C VAL A 150 11.60 15.01 0.18
N GLN A 151 12.42 15.22 -0.86
CA GLN A 151 13.01 16.53 -1.17
C GLN A 151 11.96 17.60 -1.47
N LYS A 152 10.86 17.24 -2.17
CA LYS A 152 9.79 18.18 -2.52
C LYS A 152 9.02 18.67 -1.30
N ILE A 153 8.67 17.76 -0.39
CA ILE A 153 7.97 18.14 0.84
C ILE A 153 8.89 18.87 1.82
N GLU A 154 10.19 18.54 1.89
CA GLU A 154 11.17 19.28 2.68
C GLU A 154 11.26 20.75 2.23
N GLY A 155 11.21 20.99 0.92
CA GLY A 155 11.21 22.33 0.33
C GLY A 155 9.86 23.06 0.39
N ASN A 156 8.77 22.37 0.76
CA ASN A 156 7.42 22.94 0.86
C ASN A 156 6.68 22.43 2.10
N PRO A 157 6.76 23.14 3.24
CA PRO A 157 6.18 22.69 4.51
C PRO A 157 4.65 22.47 4.51
N ASN A 158 3.92 22.99 3.52
CA ASN A 158 2.48 22.82 3.40
C ASN A 158 2.09 21.65 2.48
N ALA A 159 3.07 21.00 1.84
CA ALA A 159 2.80 19.84 0.98
C ALA A 159 2.76 18.53 1.76
N VAL A 160 2.02 17.57 1.22
CA VAL A 160 1.97 16.19 1.66
C VAL A 160 2.72 15.31 0.67
N GLY A 161 3.52 14.38 1.15
CA GLY A 161 4.16 13.34 0.37
C GLY A 161 3.51 11.98 0.62
N ILE A 162 3.46 11.13 -0.41
CA ILE A 162 3.01 9.73 -0.31
C ILE A 162 4.12 8.85 -0.84
N PHE A 163 4.64 7.95 0.00
CA PHE A 163 5.75 7.04 -0.32
C PHE A 163 5.75 5.83 0.62
N GLY A 164 6.65 4.87 0.36
CA GLY A 164 6.80 3.69 1.22
C GLY A 164 7.26 4.06 2.63
N TYR A 165 6.77 3.34 3.64
CA TYR A 165 7.09 3.58 5.06
C TYR A 165 8.60 3.58 5.34
N SER A 166 9.38 2.76 4.64
CA SER A 166 10.84 2.72 4.80
C SER A 166 11.50 4.10 4.57
N TYR A 167 11.00 4.87 3.61
CA TYR A 167 11.50 6.22 3.35
C TYR A 167 11.12 7.23 4.45
N LEU A 168 9.96 7.04 5.09
CA LEU A 168 9.60 7.83 6.28
C LEU A 168 10.59 7.55 7.42
N GLU A 169 10.90 6.29 7.67
CA GLU A 169 11.82 5.87 8.74
C GLU A 169 13.26 6.35 8.47
N GLU A 170 13.75 6.16 7.23
CA GLU A 170 15.09 6.59 6.82
C GLU A 170 15.29 8.11 6.83
N ASN A 171 14.22 8.89 6.68
CA ASN A 171 14.25 10.36 6.63
C ASN A 171 13.51 11.03 7.80
N ALA A 172 13.42 10.38 8.95
CA ALA A 172 12.71 10.87 10.13
C ALA A 172 13.29 12.18 10.72
N ASP A 173 14.49 12.57 10.31
CA ASP A 173 15.10 13.85 10.62
C ASP A 173 14.55 15.02 9.78
N LYS A 174 14.01 14.75 8.57
CA LYS A 174 13.53 15.72 7.59
C LYS A 174 12.01 15.77 7.48
N VAL A 175 11.37 14.63 7.63
CA VAL A 175 9.92 14.47 7.44
C VAL A 175 9.24 13.88 8.67
N GLN A 176 7.95 14.06 8.77
CA GLN A 176 7.10 13.50 9.82
C GLN A 176 5.89 12.81 9.22
N GLY A 177 5.51 11.66 9.77
CA GLY A 177 4.30 10.94 9.37
C GLY A 177 3.04 11.71 9.75
N LEU A 178 2.03 11.62 8.90
CA LEU A 178 0.68 12.09 9.18
C LEU A 178 -0.19 10.91 9.59
N ASP A 179 -1.01 11.10 10.60
CA ASP A 179 -1.91 10.05 11.08
C ASP A 179 -2.98 9.73 10.05
N MET A 180 -3.40 8.47 10.00
CA MET A 180 -4.59 8.04 9.26
C MET A 180 -5.56 7.35 10.22
N ASN A 181 -6.80 7.82 10.27
CA ASN A 181 -7.79 7.44 11.28
C ASN A 181 -7.29 7.61 12.73
N GLY A 182 -6.43 8.60 12.97
CA GLY A 182 -5.82 8.84 14.29
C GLY A 182 -4.69 7.88 14.66
N VAL A 183 -4.23 7.06 13.70
CA VAL A 183 -3.13 6.10 13.88
C VAL A 183 -1.90 6.58 13.12
N ALA A 184 -0.77 6.71 13.83
CA ALA A 184 0.49 7.13 13.23
C ALA A 184 1.13 5.99 12.38
N PRO A 185 1.81 6.31 11.27
CA PRO A 185 2.55 5.34 10.47
C PRO A 185 3.87 4.95 11.17
N THR A 186 3.76 4.11 12.19
CA THR A 186 4.90 3.55 12.92
C THR A 186 5.11 2.08 12.57
N TYR A 187 6.32 1.57 12.84
CA TYR A 187 6.64 0.15 12.64
C TYR A 187 5.60 -0.74 13.33
N GLU A 188 5.29 -0.46 14.59
CA GLU A 188 4.36 -1.26 15.39
C GLU A 188 2.95 -1.24 14.82
N ASN A 189 2.45 -0.06 14.44
CA ASN A 189 1.09 0.10 13.90
C ASN A 189 0.95 -0.57 12.51
N ILE A 190 2.03 -0.60 11.71
CA ILE A 190 2.06 -1.33 10.43
C ILE A 190 2.12 -2.83 10.70
N ALA A 191 3.01 -3.28 11.60
CA ALA A 191 3.18 -4.70 11.94
C ALA A 191 1.90 -5.34 12.48
N ASN A 192 1.10 -4.58 13.23
CA ASN A 192 -0.16 -5.03 13.82
C ASN A 192 -1.40 -4.77 12.93
N PHE A 193 -1.24 -4.16 11.76
CA PHE A 193 -2.35 -3.72 10.89
C PHE A 193 -3.29 -2.68 11.52
N ASP A 194 -2.82 -1.93 12.52
CA ASP A 194 -3.57 -0.82 13.10
C ASP A 194 -3.58 0.40 12.15
N TYR A 195 -2.48 0.58 11.39
CA TYR A 195 -2.36 1.66 10.41
C TYR A 195 -3.04 1.27 9.09
N PRO A 196 -4.00 2.06 8.56
CA PRO A 196 -4.79 1.69 7.37
C PRO A 196 -3.99 1.54 6.07
N GLY A 197 -2.79 2.14 6.00
CA GLY A 197 -1.89 2.03 4.86
C GLY A 197 -0.99 0.78 4.87
N ALA A 198 -1.23 -0.20 5.75
CA ALA A 198 -0.44 -1.43 5.85
C ALA A 198 -0.99 -2.54 4.95
N ARG A 199 -0.10 -3.32 4.34
CA ARG A 199 -0.47 -4.50 3.55
C ARG A 199 0.54 -5.64 3.70
N PRO A 200 0.08 -6.90 3.67
CA PRO A 200 0.98 -8.06 3.67
C PRO A 200 1.55 -8.31 2.26
N LEU A 201 2.80 -8.76 2.22
CA LEU A 201 3.47 -9.20 1.01
C LEU A 201 3.63 -10.71 0.99
N TYR A 202 3.37 -11.32 -0.16
CA TYR A 202 3.34 -12.77 -0.33
C TYR A 202 4.28 -13.26 -1.41
N VAL A 203 4.76 -14.48 -1.20
CA VAL A 203 5.37 -15.33 -2.22
C VAL A 203 4.46 -16.54 -2.40
N TYR A 204 4.08 -16.81 -3.64
CA TYR A 204 3.34 -18.00 -4.04
C TYR A 204 4.22 -18.90 -4.88
N ALA A 205 4.21 -20.20 -4.62
CA ALA A 205 4.92 -21.19 -5.42
C ALA A 205 4.03 -22.37 -5.76
N LYS A 206 4.16 -22.91 -6.99
CA LYS A 206 3.48 -24.13 -7.39
C LYS A 206 4.11 -25.32 -6.69
N LYS A 207 3.37 -26.04 -5.88
CA LYS A 207 3.86 -27.19 -5.14
C LYS A 207 4.44 -28.29 -6.06
N ALA A 208 3.77 -28.55 -7.19
CA ALA A 208 4.23 -29.52 -8.17
C ALA A 208 5.62 -29.20 -8.79
N HIS A 209 6.08 -27.96 -8.69
CA HIS A 209 7.36 -27.52 -9.28
C HIS A 209 8.53 -27.63 -8.29
N LEU A 210 8.28 -27.87 -7.01
CA LEU A 210 9.32 -27.92 -5.97
C LEU A 210 10.38 -28.99 -6.22
N ASP A 211 9.98 -30.14 -6.80
CA ASP A 211 10.89 -31.23 -7.13
C ASP A 211 11.44 -31.12 -8.56
N ALA A 212 10.72 -30.40 -9.43
CA ALA A 212 11.10 -30.24 -10.83
C ALA A 212 12.14 -29.13 -11.04
N ILE A 213 12.13 -28.10 -10.18
CA ILE A 213 13.01 -26.93 -10.32
C ILE A 213 14.09 -26.97 -9.21
N PRO A 214 15.35 -27.27 -9.57
CA PRO A 214 16.45 -27.28 -8.60
C PRO A 214 16.60 -25.93 -7.88
N GLY A 215 16.69 -25.96 -6.56
CA GLY A 215 16.88 -24.76 -5.73
C GLY A 215 15.58 -24.03 -5.35
N LEU A 216 14.42 -24.41 -5.86
CA LEU A 216 13.16 -23.73 -5.53
C LEU A 216 12.78 -23.88 -4.05
N ARG A 217 13.00 -25.06 -3.46
CA ARG A 217 12.77 -25.30 -2.03
C ARG A 217 13.67 -24.44 -1.16
N GLU A 218 14.96 -24.41 -1.48
CA GLU A 218 15.98 -23.61 -0.79
C GLU A 218 15.69 -22.12 -0.91
N TYR A 219 15.20 -21.69 -2.07
CA TYR A 219 14.80 -20.30 -2.29
C TYR A 219 13.63 -19.90 -1.38
N LEU A 220 12.58 -20.72 -1.31
CA LEU A 220 11.45 -20.45 -0.41
C LEU A 220 11.90 -20.42 1.06
N LEU A 221 12.76 -21.36 1.46
CA LEU A 221 13.31 -21.38 2.80
C LEU A 221 14.23 -20.18 3.09
N GLN A 222 14.89 -19.61 2.07
CA GLN A 222 15.74 -18.45 2.24
C GLN A 222 14.97 -17.21 2.71
N TRP A 223 13.73 -17.00 2.24
CA TRP A 223 12.87 -15.92 2.73
C TRP A 223 12.70 -15.98 4.24
N THR A 224 12.47 -17.18 4.80
CA THR A 224 12.24 -17.36 6.25
C THR A 224 13.46 -17.03 7.12
N LYS A 225 14.65 -16.97 6.53
CA LYS A 225 15.89 -16.60 7.24
C LYS A 225 16.14 -15.09 7.22
N MET A 226 15.45 -14.35 6.38
CA MET A 226 15.70 -12.94 6.10
C MET A 226 14.62 -12.01 6.68
N TRP A 227 13.47 -12.51 7.10
CA TRP A 227 12.26 -11.75 7.44
C TRP A 227 12.16 -11.26 8.90
N ALA A 228 13.14 -11.56 9.74
CA ALA A 228 13.12 -11.11 11.13
C ALA A 228 13.19 -9.57 11.23
N LYS A 229 12.75 -9.02 12.37
CA LYS A 229 12.70 -7.56 12.63
C LYS A 229 14.04 -6.85 12.40
N ASP A 230 15.16 -7.55 12.65
CA ASP A 230 16.53 -7.09 12.43
C ASP A 230 17.24 -7.84 11.27
N GLY A 231 16.45 -8.57 10.46
CA GLY A 231 16.93 -9.35 9.33
C GLY A 231 17.26 -8.50 8.09
N GLU A 232 17.71 -9.19 7.03
CA GLU A 232 18.13 -8.51 5.80
C GLU A 232 16.99 -7.79 5.10
N LEU A 233 15.74 -8.31 5.18
CA LEU A 233 14.58 -7.66 4.56
C LEU A 233 14.17 -6.40 5.34
N ALA A 234 14.31 -6.38 6.65
CA ALA A 234 14.06 -5.19 7.47
C ALA A 234 15.02 -4.05 7.12
N LYS A 235 16.29 -4.36 6.80
CA LYS A 235 17.30 -3.37 6.40
C LYS A 235 16.98 -2.67 5.08
N ILE A 236 16.11 -3.26 4.25
CA ILE A 236 15.64 -2.69 2.99
C ILE A 236 14.19 -2.22 3.07
N GLY A 237 13.66 -2.05 4.28
CA GLY A 237 12.38 -1.41 4.54
C GLY A 237 11.17 -2.32 4.69
N LEU A 238 11.35 -3.65 4.69
CA LEU A 238 10.24 -4.56 4.98
C LEU A 238 9.94 -4.54 6.49
N VAL A 239 8.66 -4.42 6.84
CA VAL A 239 8.20 -4.61 8.22
C VAL A 239 7.99 -6.10 8.48
N ALA A 240 8.59 -6.64 9.54
CA ALA A 240 8.45 -8.05 9.88
C ALA A 240 6.99 -8.36 10.30
N SER A 241 6.51 -9.52 9.87
CA SER A 241 5.22 -10.03 10.33
C SER A 241 5.26 -10.38 11.83
N PRO A 242 4.11 -10.42 12.53
CA PRO A 242 4.02 -10.94 13.89
C PRO A 242 4.60 -12.36 14.02
N GLU A 243 5.10 -12.72 15.20
CA GLU A 243 5.81 -13.99 15.42
C GLU A 243 4.97 -15.23 15.10
N ASP A 244 3.68 -15.20 15.41
CA ASP A 244 2.74 -16.29 15.12
C ASP A 244 2.50 -16.45 13.61
N VAL A 245 2.45 -15.34 12.88
CA VAL A 245 2.38 -15.31 11.41
C VAL A 245 3.68 -15.86 10.81
N MET A 246 4.85 -15.43 11.31
CA MET A 246 6.14 -15.96 10.87
C MET A 246 6.25 -17.47 11.14
N ALA A 247 5.81 -17.95 12.31
CA ALA A 247 5.83 -19.38 12.64
C ALA A 247 4.94 -20.20 11.69
N THR A 248 3.75 -19.70 11.35
CA THR A 248 2.85 -20.34 10.39
C THR A 248 3.47 -20.42 9.01
N ASN A 249 4.07 -19.31 8.55
CA ASN A 249 4.70 -19.24 7.23
C ASN A 249 6.01 -20.03 7.15
N LEU A 250 6.77 -20.13 8.24
CA LEU A 250 7.92 -21.03 8.33
C LEU A 250 7.48 -22.50 8.12
N LYS A 251 6.36 -22.89 8.72
CA LYS A 251 5.80 -24.23 8.53
C LYS A 251 5.39 -24.44 7.06
N ALA A 252 4.71 -23.47 6.44
CA ALA A 252 4.37 -23.57 5.03
C ALA A 252 5.61 -23.68 4.13
N ALA A 253 6.70 -22.96 4.42
CA ALA A 253 7.95 -23.00 3.67
C ALA A 253 8.77 -24.30 3.87
N THR A 254 8.54 -25.04 4.97
CA THR A 254 9.28 -26.29 5.31
C THR A 254 8.48 -27.55 5.04
N GLU A 255 7.19 -27.54 5.31
CA GLU A 255 6.29 -28.70 5.14
C GLU A 255 5.53 -28.65 3.81
N TYR A 256 5.58 -27.51 3.13
CA TYR A 256 4.92 -27.29 1.82
C TYR A 256 3.39 -27.52 1.86
N THR A 257 2.75 -26.99 2.90
CA THR A 257 1.30 -27.15 3.15
C THR A 257 0.58 -25.80 3.06
#